data_b1f3312963f2c94c3c382132069816ed
#
_entry.id   b1f3312963f2c94c3c382132069816ed
#
_cell.length_a   1.000
_cell.length_b   1.000
_cell.length_c   1.000
_cell.angle_alpha   90.00
_cell.angle_beta   90.00
_cell.angle_gamma   90.00
#
_symmetry.space_group_name_H-M   'P 1'
#
loop_
_entity.id
_entity.type
_entity.pdbx_description
1 polymer ?
#
loop_
_entity_poly.entity_id
_entity_poly.type
_entity_poly.pdbx_seq_one_letter_code
_entity_poly.pdbx_strand_id
1 'polypeptide(L)'
;MVHRFLGGGPYIRTVALMLLLLSALTGRDALMAAEIMTPLERVASTPKGQLKSPYPDFANIADEGHRKYMAAGCNGCHGGGGGGGMAAPLTNPIWIYGDDDDTLFRLIALGTGKLSPGDAFGKLGYRRRGSEAVVGPMPHFGDVIKTDDDLWKIIAWIKSVNCARRAEGC
;
A
#
# COMPACT_ATOMS: atom_id res chain seq x y z
N MET A 1 40.25 -26.73 52.58
CA MET A 1 40.05 -25.31 52.95
C MET A 1 40.78 -24.40 51.97
N VAL A 2 40.13 -23.86 50.95
CA VAL A 2 40.52 -22.60 50.32
C VAL A 2 39.30 -22.05 49.61
N HIS A 3 38.63 -21.07 50.20
CA HIS A 3 37.60 -20.23 49.54
C HIS A 3 38.32 -19.16 48.73
N ARG A 4 38.08 -19.14 47.42
CA ARG A 4 38.43 -18.00 46.56
C ARG A 4 37.20 -17.15 46.34
N PHE A 5 37.10 -16.03 47.03
CA PHE A 5 36.19 -14.92 46.74
C PHE A 5 36.60 -14.27 45.40
N LEU A 6 35.77 -14.37 44.40
CA LEU A 6 35.86 -13.51 43.24
C LEU A 6 34.99 -12.28 43.51
N GLY A 7 35.56 -11.27 44.12
CA GLY A 7 34.97 -9.96 44.28
C GLY A 7 35.02 -9.19 42.98
N GLY A 8 33.92 -9.22 42.20
CA GLY A 8 33.74 -8.33 41.06
C GLY A 8 33.57 -6.90 41.56
N GLY A 9 34.57 -6.06 41.36
CA GLY A 9 34.57 -4.68 41.78
C GLY A 9 33.46 -3.84 41.11
N PRO A 10 33.11 -2.69 41.67
CA PRO A 10 32.03 -1.83 41.20
C PRO A 10 32.14 -1.42 39.72
N TYR A 11 33.35 -1.41 39.18
CA TYR A 11 33.62 -1.08 37.75
C TYR A 11 33.03 -2.09 36.76
N ILE A 12 32.95 -3.37 37.06
CA ILE A 12 32.40 -4.41 36.19
C ILE A 12 30.88 -4.21 36.04
N ARG A 13 30.20 -3.79 37.12
CA ARG A 13 28.76 -3.53 37.11
C ARG A 13 28.40 -2.28 36.35
N THR A 14 29.20 -1.22 36.40
CA THR A 14 29.00 0.01 35.67
C THR A 14 29.26 -0.15 34.17
N VAL A 15 30.30 -0.89 33.76
CA VAL A 15 30.59 -1.16 32.34
C VAL A 15 29.51 -2.06 31.73
N ALA A 16 29.02 -3.08 32.45
CA ALA A 16 27.92 -3.92 31.96
C ALA A 16 26.61 -3.14 31.78
N LEU A 17 26.31 -2.20 32.69
CA LEU A 17 25.14 -1.34 32.60
C LEU A 17 25.22 -0.36 31.41
N MET A 18 26.42 0.19 31.17
CA MET A 18 26.64 1.08 30.00
C MET A 18 26.52 0.33 28.68
N LEU A 19 27.03 -0.89 28.59
CA LEU A 19 26.91 -1.70 27.36
C LEU A 19 25.48 -2.12 27.09
N LEU A 20 24.67 -2.40 28.13
CA LEU A 20 23.23 -2.67 27.96
C LEU A 20 22.43 -1.46 27.56
N LEU A 21 22.79 -0.25 28.01
CA LEU A 21 22.14 0.99 27.61
C LEU A 21 22.50 1.37 26.16
N LEU A 22 23.75 1.12 25.72
CA LEU A 22 24.19 1.38 24.35
C LEU A 22 23.48 0.45 23.36
N SER A 23 23.27 -0.83 23.69
CA SER A 23 22.56 -1.78 22.84
C SER A 23 21.05 -1.46 22.72
N ALA A 24 20.46 -0.83 23.73
CA ALA A 24 19.06 -0.40 23.70
C ALA A 24 18.83 0.85 22.83
N LEU A 25 19.83 1.70 22.62
CA LEU A 25 19.74 2.85 21.73
C LEU A 25 19.84 2.45 20.24
N THR A 26 20.72 1.50 19.91
CA THR A 26 20.89 1.08 18.51
C THR A 26 19.72 0.27 17.96
N GLY A 27 18.92 -0.36 18.85
CA GLY A 27 17.72 -1.10 18.45
C GLY A 27 16.48 -0.24 18.18
N ARG A 28 16.47 1.01 18.67
CA ARG A 28 15.30 1.89 18.51
C ARG A 28 15.28 2.62 17.17
N ASP A 29 16.43 2.95 16.62
CA ASP A 29 16.50 3.65 15.33
C ASP A 29 16.19 2.72 14.13
N ALA A 30 16.38 1.42 14.28
CA ALA A 30 16.02 0.43 13.27
C ALA A 30 14.48 0.18 13.17
N LEU A 31 13.69 0.56 14.18
CA LEU A 31 12.24 0.38 14.18
C LEU A 31 11.48 1.59 13.60
N MET A 32 12.16 2.71 13.36
CA MET A 32 11.50 3.98 12.98
C MET A 32 11.68 4.39 11.52
N ALA A 33 12.53 3.72 10.77
CA ALA A 33 12.60 3.91 9.34
C ALA A 33 11.63 2.93 8.66
N ALA A 34 10.34 3.24 8.67
CA ALA A 34 9.46 2.70 7.65
C ALA A 34 10.08 3.12 6.32
N GLU A 35 10.71 2.18 5.63
CA GLU A 35 11.40 2.42 4.36
C GLU A 35 10.39 3.01 3.39
N ILE A 36 10.60 4.28 3.01
CA ILE A 36 9.74 4.95 2.03
C ILE A 36 10.03 4.30 0.69
N MET A 37 9.14 3.42 0.27
CA MET A 37 9.23 2.70 -1.00
C MET A 37 8.32 3.36 -2.03
N THR A 38 8.75 3.31 -3.29
CA THR A 38 7.85 3.58 -4.41
C THR A 38 6.85 2.43 -4.58
N PRO A 39 5.68 2.66 -5.21
CA PRO A 39 4.75 1.57 -5.50
C PRO A 39 5.36 0.43 -6.32
N LEU A 40 6.30 0.71 -7.24
CA LEU A 40 6.96 -0.31 -8.04
C LEU A 40 7.91 -1.19 -7.20
N GLU A 41 8.69 -0.58 -6.31
CA GLU A 41 9.55 -1.32 -5.36
C GLU A 41 8.71 -2.19 -4.43
N ARG A 42 7.59 -1.67 -3.92
CA ARG A 42 6.66 -2.44 -3.11
C ARG A 42 6.08 -3.63 -3.85
N VAL A 43 5.69 -3.46 -5.11
CA VAL A 43 5.21 -4.56 -5.97
C VAL A 43 6.29 -5.58 -6.22
N ALA A 44 7.54 -5.14 -6.48
CA ALA A 44 8.67 -6.01 -6.77
C ALA A 44 9.10 -6.85 -5.56
N SER A 45 9.03 -6.26 -4.36
CA SER A 45 9.48 -6.91 -3.12
C SER A 45 8.42 -7.78 -2.43
N THR A 46 7.14 -7.65 -2.81
CA THR A 46 6.04 -8.34 -2.13
C THR A 46 5.44 -9.42 -3.04
N PRO A 47 5.39 -10.69 -2.60
CA PRO A 47 4.73 -11.75 -3.35
C PRO A 47 3.26 -11.43 -3.62
N LYS A 48 2.74 -11.97 -4.75
CA LYS A 48 1.34 -11.79 -5.13
C LYS A 48 0.38 -12.27 -4.04
N GLY A 49 -0.69 -11.50 -3.81
CA GLY A 49 -1.71 -11.78 -2.81
C GLY A 49 -1.35 -11.37 -1.39
N GLN A 50 -0.15 -10.80 -1.18
CA GLN A 50 0.34 -10.46 0.16
C GLN A 50 0.31 -8.96 0.48
N LEU A 51 0.04 -8.10 -0.50
CA LEU A 51 -0.13 -6.67 -0.24
C LEU A 51 -1.41 -6.44 0.56
N LYS A 52 -1.27 -5.74 1.68
CA LYS A 52 -2.37 -5.37 2.57
C LYS A 52 -2.28 -3.89 2.90
N SER A 53 -3.43 -3.24 2.90
CA SER A 53 -3.53 -1.84 3.30
C SER A 53 -3.15 -1.68 4.78
N PRO A 54 -2.31 -0.69 5.12
CA PRO A 54 -2.07 -0.33 6.51
C PRO A 54 -3.24 0.42 7.13
N TYR A 55 -4.29 0.73 6.35
CA TYR A 55 -5.47 1.48 6.75
C TYR A 55 -6.70 0.58 6.85
N PRO A 56 -6.92 -0.09 7.99
CA PRO A 56 -8.10 -0.95 8.19
C PRO A 56 -9.41 -0.14 8.19
N ASP A 57 -9.36 1.09 8.70
CA ASP A 57 -10.43 2.08 8.58
C ASP A 57 -10.06 3.10 7.51
N PHE A 58 -10.51 2.85 6.28
CA PHE A 58 -10.21 3.71 5.16
C PHE A 58 -10.96 5.05 5.20
N ALA A 59 -12.06 5.18 5.97
CA ALA A 59 -12.83 6.42 6.05
C ALA A 59 -12.00 7.55 6.67
N ASN A 60 -11.19 7.25 7.68
CA ASN A 60 -10.37 8.24 8.38
C ASN A 60 -9.27 8.88 7.52
N ILE A 61 -8.85 8.21 6.44
CA ILE A 61 -7.78 8.68 5.56
C ILE A 61 -8.29 9.08 4.16
N ALA A 62 -9.60 8.91 3.90
CA ALA A 62 -10.19 9.09 2.58
C ALA A 62 -9.97 10.50 2.00
N ASP A 63 -10.07 11.54 2.82
CA ASP A 63 -9.88 12.93 2.36
C ASP A 63 -8.44 13.19 1.92
N GLU A 64 -7.46 12.64 2.61
CA GLU A 64 -6.07 12.70 2.18
C GLU A 64 -5.86 11.89 0.89
N GLY A 65 -6.44 10.70 0.83
CA GLY A 65 -6.44 9.86 -0.36
C GLY A 65 -7.04 10.57 -1.59
N HIS A 66 -8.12 11.32 -1.42
CA HIS A 66 -8.70 12.14 -2.48
C HIS A 66 -7.72 13.22 -2.99
N ARG A 67 -7.05 13.91 -2.11
CA ARG A 67 -6.03 14.88 -2.52
C ARG A 67 -4.90 14.23 -3.33
N LYS A 68 -4.44 13.06 -2.91
CA LYS A 68 -3.41 12.28 -3.64
C LYS A 68 -3.91 11.78 -5.00
N TYR A 69 -5.15 11.31 -5.06
CA TYR A 69 -5.83 10.91 -6.29
C TYR A 69 -5.89 12.06 -7.32
N MET A 70 -6.29 13.26 -6.87
CA MET A 70 -6.31 14.45 -7.72
C MET A 70 -4.90 14.85 -8.16
N ALA A 71 -3.93 14.82 -7.26
CA ALA A 71 -2.54 15.18 -7.54
C ALA A 71 -1.85 14.21 -8.52
N ALA A 72 -2.21 12.93 -8.48
CA ALA A 72 -1.72 11.92 -9.41
C ALA A 72 -2.41 11.98 -10.79
N GLY A 73 -3.44 12.82 -10.97
CA GLY A 73 -4.14 12.97 -12.24
C GLY A 73 -5.17 11.88 -12.56
N CYS A 74 -5.52 11.04 -11.60
CA CYS A 74 -6.50 9.95 -11.77
C CYS A 74 -7.88 10.46 -12.19
N ASN A 75 -8.22 11.68 -11.73
CA ASN A 75 -9.47 12.37 -12.04
C ASN A 75 -9.67 12.65 -13.55
N GLY A 76 -8.60 12.71 -14.33
CA GLY A 76 -8.68 12.94 -15.78
C GLY A 76 -9.45 11.84 -16.52
N CYS A 77 -9.37 10.61 -16.03
CA CYS A 77 -10.08 9.46 -16.61
C CYS A 77 -11.29 9.05 -15.77
N HIS A 78 -11.15 9.01 -14.43
CA HIS A 78 -12.18 8.49 -13.53
C HIS A 78 -13.12 9.57 -12.96
N GLY A 79 -12.89 10.85 -13.30
CA GLY A 79 -13.64 11.98 -12.77
C GLY A 79 -13.23 12.37 -11.36
N GLY A 80 -13.44 13.63 -10.95
CA GLY A 80 -13.00 14.16 -9.65
C GLY A 80 -13.63 13.48 -8.43
N GLY A 81 -14.86 12.98 -8.57
CA GLY A 81 -15.55 12.19 -7.54
C GLY A 81 -15.56 10.69 -7.81
N GLY A 82 -14.75 10.20 -8.74
CA GLY A 82 -14.72 8.78 -9.09
C GLY A 82 -15.94 8.28 -9.88
N GLY A 83 -16.80 9.19 -10.36
CA GLY A 83 -18.04 8.85 -11.07
C GLY A 83 -17.85 8.37 -12.50
N GLY A 84 -16.62 8.24 -12.98
CA GLY A 84 -16.30 7.82 -14.33
C GLY A 84 -16.09 8.99 -15.29
N GLY A 85 -15.82 8.66 -16.52
CA GLY A 85 -15.53 9.55 -17.64
C GLY A 85 -15.05 8.71 -18.81
N MET A 86 -13.77 8.88 -19.21
CA MET A 86 -13.16 7.98 -20.19
C MET A 86 -12.91 6.57 -19.62
N ALA A 87 -12.78 6.46 -18.30
CA ALA A 87 -12.61 5.20 -17.60
C ALA A 87 -13.86 4.82 -16.81
N ALA A 88 -13.94 3.55 -16.41
CA ALA A 88 -15.05 3.03 -15.62
C ALA A 88 -15.21 3.80 -14.29
N PRO A 89 -16.46 3.99 -13.82
CA PRO A 89 -16.74 4.57 -12.53
C PRO A 89 -16.10 3.75 -11.39
N LEU A 90 -15.38 4.43 -10.49
CA LEU A 90 -14.86 3.83 -9.26
C LEU A 90 -15.97 3.61 -8.22
N THR A 91 -17.11 4.28 -8.43
CA THR A 91 -18.33 4.14 -7.62
C THR A 91 -19.21 2.96 -8.05
N ASN A 92 -18.82 2.22 -9.09
CA ASN A 92 -19.58 1.05 -9.54
C ASN A 92 -19.42 -0.10 -8.52
N PRO A 93 -20.52 -0.73 -8.07
CA PRO A 93 -20.45 -1.87 -7.14
C PRO A 93 -19.73 -3.08 -7.73
N ILE A 94 -19.65 -3.17 -9.07
CA ILE A 94 -18.94 -4.26 -9.75
C ILE A 94 -17.50 -3.85 -10.04
N TRP A 95 -16.57 -4.53 -9.40
CA TRP A 95 -15.15 -4.35 -9.62
C TRP A 95 -14.66 -5.20 -10.79
N ILE A 96 -14.14 -4.55 -11.82
CA ILE A 96 -13.72 -5.23 -13.07
C ILE A 96 -12.62 -6.27 -12.81
N TYR A 97 -11.64 -5.95 -11.95
CA TYR A 97 -10.51 -6.84 -11.66
C TYR A 97 -10.53 -7.43 -10.26
N GLY A 98 -11.32 -6.88 -9.37
CA GLY A 98 -11.43 -7.24 -7.96
C GLY A 98 -11.21 -6.04 -7.06
N ASP A 99 -11.56 -6.18 -5.80
CA ASP A 99 -11.59 -5.14 -4.77
C ASP A 99 -10.62 -5.39 -3.61
N ASP A 100 -9.87 -6.50 -3.68
CA ASP A 100 -8.87 -6.79 -2.68
C ASP A 100 -7.65 -5.86 -2.80
N ASP A 101 -6.96 -5.66 -1.68
CA ASP A 101 -5.86 -4.72 -1.56
C ASP A 101 -4.73 -4.99 -2.56
N ASP A 102 -4.31 -6.24 -2.70
CA ASP A 102 -3.22 -6.62 -3.59
C ASP A 102 -3.57 -6.35 -5.06
N THR A 103 -4.80 -6.68 -5.46
CA THR A 103 -5.29 -6.41 -6.82
C THR A 103 -5.31 -4.93 -7.12
N LEU A 104 -5.92 -4.11 -6.25
CA LEU A 104 -6.03 -2.67 -6.46
C LEU A 104 -4.67 -2.00 -6.49
N PHE A 105 -3.78 -2.36 -5.56
CA PHE A 105 -2.44 -1.79 -5.51
C PHE A 105 -1.65 -2.08 -6.79
N ARG A 106 -1.61 -3.35 -7.21
CA ARG A 106 -0.88 -3.74 -8.42
C ARG A 106 -1.51 -3.18 -9.69
N LEU A 107 -2.85 -3.13 -9.75
CA LEU A 107 -3.56 -2.55 -10.88
C LEU A 107 -3.16 -1.09 -11.10
N ILE A 108 -3.13 -0.29 -10.04
CA ILE A 108 -2.77 1.12 -10.14
C ILE A 108 -1.27 1.28 -10.40
N ALA A 109 -0.42 0.53 -9.70
CA ALA A 109 1.02 0.62 -9.85
C ALA A 109 1.49 0.19 -11.25
N LEU A 110 0.94 -0.91 -11.79
CA LEU A 110 1.38 -1.51 -13.05
C LEU A 110 0.55 -1.09 -14.27
N GLY A 111 -0.67 -0.59 -14.05
CA GLY A 111 -1.63 -0.26 -15.11
C GLY A 111 -2.21 -1.50 -15.79
N THR A 112 -3.03 -1.29 -16.82
CA THR A 112 -3.64 -2.36 -17.63
C THR A 112 -3.08 -2.47 -19.03
N GLY A 113 -2.34 -1.48 -19.51
CA GLY A 113 -1.89 -1.38 -20.92
C GLY A 113 -0.80 -2.38 -21.29
N LYS A 114 -0.06 -2.88 -20.31
CA LYS A 114 0.86 -4.03 -20.47
C LYS A 114 0.18 -5.35 -20.09
N LEU A 115 -1.14 -5.34 -19.95
CA LEU A 115 -1.95 -6.36 -19.29
C LEU A 115 -3.04 -6.90 -20.23
N SER A 116 -2.75 -6.93 -21.55
CA SER A 116 -3.56 -7.69 -22.51
C SER A 116 -3.67 -9.15 -22.10
N PRO A 117 -4.72 -9.87 -22.55
CA PRO A 117 -4.84 -11.30 -22.26
C PRO A 117 -3.54 -12.03 -22.58
N GLY A 118 -2.85 -12.49 -21.56
CA GLY A 118 -1.52 -13.12 -21.65
C GLY A 118 -0.37 -12.28 -21.11
N ASP A 119 -0.54 -10.99 -20.86
CA ASP A 119 0.45 -10.10 -20.27
C ASP A 119 0.46 -10.12 -18.73
N ALA A 120 1.13 -9.14 -18.12
CA ALA A 120 1.47 -9.18 -16.70
C ALA A 120 0.26 -9.44 -15.79
N PHE A 121 -0.96 -8.95 -16.11
CA PHE A 121 -2.16 -9.27 -15.32
C PHE A 121 -2.59 -10.72 -15.52
N GLY A 122 -2.60 -11.21 -16.76
CA GLY A 122 -2.84 -12.62 -17.04
C GLY A 122 -1.75 -13.51 -16.42
N LYS A 123 -0.48 -13.10 -16.49
CA LYS A 123 0.66 -13.76 -15.81
C LYS A 123 0.56 -13.68 -14.29
N LEU A 124 0.03 -12.59 -13.75
CA LEU A 124 -0.27 -12.45 -12.33
C LEU A 124 -1.54 -13.20 -11.93
N GLY A 125 -2.30 -13.76 -12.90
CA GLY A 125 -3.50 -14.55 -12.68
C GLY A 125 -4.71 -13.73 -12.23
N TYR A 126 -4.71 -12.43 -12.48
CA TYR A 126 -5.90 -11.60 -12.31
C TYR A 126 -6.84 -11.80 -13.51
N ARG A 127 -8.12 -11.94 -13.24
CA ARG A 127 -9.15 -12.06 -14.27
C ARG A 127 -10.10 -10.88 -14.18
N ARG A 128 -10.47 -10.35 -15.34
CA ARG A 128 -11.57 -9.39 -15.43
C ARG A 128 -12.85 -10.05 -14.93
N ARG A 129 -13.52 -9.42 -13.97
CA ARG A 129 -14.75 -9.94 -13.32
C ARG A 129 -16.02 -9.26 -13.86
N GLY A 130 -15.91 -8.04 -14.40
CA GLY A 130 -17.03 -7.26 -14.92
C GLY A 130 -17.14 -7.29 -16.44
N SER A 131 -18.31 -6.99 -16.94
CA SER A 131 -18.63 -6.89 -18.37
C SER A 131 -18.67 -5.44 -18.89
N GLU A 132 -18.44 -4.45 -18.02
CA GLU A 132 -18.46 -3.04 -18.38
C GLU A 132 -17.42 -2.76 -19.46
N ALA A 133 -17.80 -1.88 -20.40
CA ALA A 133 -16.93 -1.44 -21.47
C ALA A 133 -15.73 -0.68 -20.88
N VAL A 134 -14.53 -1.14 -21.19
CA VAL A 134 -13.29 -0.41 -20.93
C VAL A 134 -12.91 0.33 -22.19
N VAL A 135 -12.91 1.65 -22.12
CA VAL A 135 -12.67 2.51 -23.30
C VAL A 135 -11.20 2.53 -23.70
N GLY A 136 -10.30 2.22 -22.77
CA GLY A 136 -8.85 2.17 -23.03
C GLY A 136 -8.07 1.55 -21.89
N PRO A 137 -6.76 1.31 -22.11
CA PRO A 137 -5.90 0.79 -21.06
C PRO A 137 -5.67 1.86 -19.98
N MET A 138 -5.68 1.48 -18.71
CA MET A 138 -5.22 2.30 -17.61
C MET A 138 -3.68 2.36 -17.66
N PRO A 139 -3.08 3.57 -17.72
CA PRO A 139 -1.62 3.68 -17.62
C PRO A 139 -1.11 3.21 -16.25
N HIS A 140 0.18 2.93 -16.16
CA HIS A 140 0.83 2.65 -14.88
C HIS A 140 1.08 3.96 -14.12
N PHE A 141 0.92 3.91 -12.81
CA PHE A 141 1.12 5.06 -11.93
C PHE A 141 2.22 4.84 -10.88
N GLY A 142 2.89 3.69 -10.93
CA GLY A 142 3.86 3.31 -9.91
C GLY A 142 5.13 4.16 -9.88
N ASP A 143 5.42 4.91 -10.94
CA ASP A 143 6.48 5.91 -11.05
C ASP A 143 5.96 7.36 -10.97
N VAL A 144 4.67 7.57 -11.06
CA VAL A 144 4.00 8.87 -10.88
C VAL A 144 3.70 9.13 -9.41
N ILE A 145 3.19 8.12 -8.70
CA ILE A 145 2.89 8.17 -7.27
C ILE A 145 4.21 7.96 -6.51
N LYS A 146 4.56 8.93 -5.65
CA LYS A 146 5.88 9.00 -5.04
C LYS A 146 6.17 7.89 -4.04
N THR A 147 5.18 7.52 -3.23
CA THR A 147 5.34 6.51 -2.17
C THR A 147 4.23 5.47 -2.22
N ASP A 148 4.52 4.28 -1.74
CA ASP A 148 3.53 3.22 -1.56
C ASP A 148 2.42 3.63 -0.59
N ASP A 149 2.75 4.44 0.42
CA ASP A 149 1.78 5.00 1.36
C ASP A 149 0.79 5.96 0.67
N ASP A 150 1.26 6.81 -0.25
CA ASP A 150 0.39 7.66 -1.06
C ASP A 150 -0.59 6.82 -1.89
N LEU A 151 -0.13 5.70 -2.45
CA LEU A 151 -1.00 4.79 -3.19
C LEU A 151 -2.03 4.11 -2.28
N TRP A 152 -1.64 3.69 -1.08
CA TRP A 152 -2.59 3.14 -0.11
C TRP A 152 -3.68 4.14 0.29
N LYS A 153 -3.33 5.41 0.46
CA LYS A 153 -4.31 6.49 0.73
C LYS A 153 -5.28 6.68 -0.43
N ILE A 154 -4.77 6.64 -1.68
CA ILE A 154 -5.62 6.68 -2.88
C ILE A 154 -6.60 5.50 -2.88
N ILE A 155 -6.12 4.29 -2.60
CA ILE A 155 -6.97 3.09 -2.54
C ILE A 155 -8.02 3.22 -1.43
N ALA A 156 -7.66 3.75 -0.27
CA ALA A 156 -8.60 4.01 0.81
C ALA A 156 -9.75 4.93 0.37
N TRP A 157 -9.43 6.02 -0.33
CA TRP A 157 -10.47 6.89 -0.89
C TRP A 157 -11.32 6.18 -1.95
N ILE A 158 -10.72 5.42 -2.87
CA ILE A 158 -11.45 4.66 -3.89
C ILE A 158 -12.44 3.70 -3.24
N LYS A 159 -12.01 2.98 -2.19
CA LYS A 159 -12.90 2.11 -1.42
C LYS A 159 -14.03 2.88 -0.75
N SER A 160 -13.75 4.04 -0.17
CA SER A 160 -14.77 4.85 0.51
C SER A 160 -15.87 5.33 -0.45
N VAL A 161 -15.53 5.82 -1.65
CA VAL A 161 -16.52 6.27 -2.62
C VAL A 161 -17.30 5.12 -3.27
N ASN A 162 -16.69 3.95 -3.37
CA ASN A 162 -17.36 2.73 -3.81
C ASN A 162 -18.37 2.27 -2.75
N CYS A 163 -17.96 2.20 -1.50
CA CYS A 163 -18.79 1.83 -0.37
C CYS A 163 -20.02 2.75 -0.21
N ALA A 164 -19.82 4.04 -0.30
CA ALA A 164 -20.91 5.02 -0.17
C ALA A 164 -22.07 4.81 -1.18
N ARG A 165 -21.85 4.02 -2.23
CA ARG A 165 -22.84 3.70 -3.27
C ARG A 165 -23.44 2.30 -3.14
N ARG A 166 -22.96 1.47 -2.21
CA ARG A 166 -23.54 0.14 -1.97
C ARG A 166 -24.75 0.26 -1.08
N ALA A 167 -25.83 -0.43 -1.43
CA ALA A 167 -27.07 -0.44 -0.62
C ALA A 167 -26.85 -1.11 0.75
N GLU A 168 -25.94 -2.06 0.84
CA GLU A 168 -25.58 -2.82 2.03
C GLU A 168 -24.46 -2.17 2.87
N GLY A 169 -23.94 -1.02 2.42
CA GLY A 169 -22.78 -0.39 3.05
C GLY A 169 -21.46 -1.12 2.75
N CYS A 170 -20.46 -0.93 3.58
CA CYS A 170 -19.18 -1.63 3.51
C CYS A 170 -19.20 -2.86 4.47
#